data_9af47b3a934159c62394ea531ca0be52
#
_entry.id   9af47b3a934159c62394ea531ca0be52
#
_cell.length_a   1.000
_cell.length_b   1.000
_cell.length_c   1.000
_cell.angle_alpha   90.00
_cell.angle_beta   90.00
_cell.angle_gamma   90.00
#
_symmetry.space_group_name_H-M   'P 1'
#
loop_
_entity.id
_entity.type
_entity.pdbx_description
1 polymer ?
#
loop_
_entity_poly.entity_id
_entity_poly.type
_entity_poly.pdbx_seq_one_letter_code
_entity_poly.pdbx_strand_id
1 'polypeptide(L)'
;METKWLEDFVSLAETRSFSRSAQLRHVTQPAFSRRIQALEVWAGADLVDRSSYPTRLTPAGQTLYAQAIEILQGLQSTRAMLRGHSTAGQDVVEFAVPHTLAFTFFPAFLTQLREEGFGTLKSRLIALNVHDAVHRLVEGGCDLLIAYHHPSLPLELDATRYEMLSLGQEVVAPWVRPDAQGAPRYCLPGRAGHPLPYLGYAPGAYLGRMVDQLLKDSPVAMHLDRIYETDMAEGLKAMALEGHGIAFLPQSAVRKEVRSRKLVSALPPEIDRLEATMDIRVYRQRPLPAAGSKSAATANGAQPKGSAAALWDYLKAEAAAR
;
A
#
# COMPACT_ATOMS: atom_id res chain seq x y z
N MET A 1 -19.53 15.17 -19.75
CA MET A 1 -18.76 14.20 -18.93
C MET A 1 -17.83 14.98 -18.02
N GLU A 2 -17.71 14.61 -16.73
CA GLU A 2 -16.78 15.21 -15.78
C GLU A 2 -15.69 14.19 -15.46
N THR A 3 -14.46 14.66 -15.24
CA THR A 3 -13.29 13.78 -14.94
C THR A 3 -13.56 12.88 -13.73
N LYS A 4 -14.26 13.40 -12.70
CA LYS A 4 -14.62 12.63 -11.51
C LYS A 4 -15.52 11.42 -11.80
N TRP A 5 -16.29 11.41 -12.91
CA TRP A 5 -17.08 10.23 -13.27
C TRP A 5 -16.19 9.10 -13.81
N LEU A 6 -15.12 9.43 -14.54
CA LEU A 6 -14.11 8.44 -14.96
C LEU A 6 -13.35 7.88 -13.77
N GLU A 7 -12.96 8.73 -12.82
CA GLU A 7 -12.29 8.31 -11.59
C GLU A 7 -13.18 7.38 -10.74
N ASP A 8 -14.46 7.74 -10.59
CA ASP A 8 -15.46 6.92 -9.88
C ASP A 8 -15.65 5.57 -10.59
N PHE A 9 -15.70 5.56 -11.93
CA PHE A 9 -15.87 4.35 -12.72
C PHE A 9 -14.64 3.43 -12.62
N VAL A 10 -13.43 3.97 -12.67
CA VAL A 10 -12.19 3.20 -12.45
C VAL A 10 -12.18 2.58 -11.05
N SER A 11 -12.53 3.35 -10.02
CA SER A 11 -12.66 2.84 -8.65
C SER A 11 -13.67 1.68 -8.55
N LEU A 12 -14.82 1.78 -9.24
CA LEU A 12 -15.83 0.71 -9.26
C LEU A 12 -15.32 -0.55 -9.96
N ALA A 13 -14.63 -0.38 -11.07
CA ALA A 13 -14.05 -1.50 -11.83
C ALA A 13 -13.07 -2.33 -10.98
N GLU A 14 -12.29 -1.66 -10.13
CA GLU A 14 -11.28 -2.27 -9.27
C GLU A 14 -11.88 -2.90 -8.02
N THR A 15 -12.75 -2.17 -7.32
CA THR A 15 -13.33 -2.66 -6.05
C THR A 15 -14.47 -3.65 -6.26
N ARG A 16 -15.12 -3.62 -7.44
CA ARG A 16 -16.32 -4.40 -7.77
C ARG A 16 -17.46 -4.24 -6.77
N SER A 17 -17.50 -3.07 -6.08
CA SER A 17 -18.46 -2.78 -5.01
C SER A 17 -18.82 -1.29 -4.98
N PHE A 18 -20.09 -0.95 -5.22
CA PHE A 18 -20.59 0.42 -5.16
C PHE A 18 -20.38 1.09 -3.79
N SER A 19 -20.65 0.35 -2.71
CA SER A 19 -20.48 0.88 -1.36
C SER A 19 -19.04 1.16 -1.03
N ARG A 20 -18.14 0.24 -1.39
CA ARG A 20 -16.70 0.39 -1.15
C ARG A 20 -16.11 1.54 -1.98
N SER A 21 -16.44 1.60 -3.27
CA SER A 21 -16.01 2.71 -4.13
C SER A 21 -16.52 4.07 -3.62
N ALA A 22 -17.77 4.15 -3.17
CA ALA A 22 -18.30 5.38 -2.62
C ALA A 22 -17.52 5.86 -1.38
N GLN A 23 -17.17 4.94 -0.47
CA GLN A 23 -16.31 5.24 0.67
C GLN A 23 -14.94 5.75 0.24
N LEU A 24 -14.29 5.07 -0.70
CA LEU A 24 -12.98 5.43 -1.24
C LEU A 24 -12.98 6.80 -1.90
N ARG A 25 -14.07 7.13 -2.59
CA ARG A 25 -14.25 8.41 -3.29
C ARG A 25 -14.83 9.51 -2.39
N HIS A 26 -15.00 9.25 -1.07
CA HIS A 26 -15.54 10.19 -0.07
C HIS A 26 -16.91 10.77 -0.46
N VAL A 27 -17.78 9.93 -1.01
CA VAL A 27 -19.13 10.30 -1.39
C VAL A 27 -20.16 9.31 -0.85
N THR A 28 -21.43 9.70 -0.81
CA THR A 28 -22.50 8.77 -0.46
C THR A 28 -22.75 7.78 -1.60
N GLN A 29 -23.11 6.53 -1.27
CA GLN A 29 -23.40 5.52 -2.29
C GLN A 29 -24.47 5.94 -3.30
N PRO A 30 -25.57 6.63 -2.93
CA PRO A 30 -26.53 7.14 -3.91
C PRO A 30 -25.94 8.20 -4.85
N ALA A 31 -25.05 9.06 -4.35
CA ALA A 31 -24.36 10.04 -5.20
C ALA A 31 -23.40 9.37 -6.17
N PHE A 32 -22.64 8.39 -5.69
CA PHE A 32 -21.74 7.58 -6.50
C PHE A 32 -22.49 6.85 -7.61
N SER A 33 -23.59 6.15 -7.26
CA SER A 33 -24.44 5.43 -8.24
C SER A 33 -24.98 6.35 -9.33
N ARG A 34 -25.43 7.57 -8.96
CA ARG A 34 -25.89 8.57 -9.95
C ARG A 34 -24.80 9.01 -10.91
N ARG A 35 -23.55 9.13 -10.45
CA ARG A 35 -22.43 9.51 -11.32
C ARG A 35 -22.09 8.39 -12.31
N ILE A 36 -22.15 7.13 -11.89
CA ILE A 36 -21.97 5.98 -12.79
C ILE A 36 -23.10 5.96 -13.83
N GLN A 37 -24.36 6.15 -13.42
CA GLN A 37 -25.49 6.24 -14.36
C GLN A 37 -25.33 7.41 -15.35
N ALA A 38 -24.88 8.57 -14.90
CA ALA A 38 -24.62 9.70 -15.79
C ALA A 38 -23.50 9.40 -16.80
N LEU A 39 -22.51 8.61 -16.42
CA LEU A 39 -21.47 8.14 -17.33
C LEU A 39 -22.01 7.13 -18.35
N GLU A 40 -22.89 6.21 -17.93
CA GLU A 40 -23.58 5.26 -18.82
C GLU A 40 -24.45 5.98 -19.86
N VAL A 41 -25.20 6.98 -19.42
CA VAL A 41 -26.01 7.85 -20.32
C VAL A 41 -25.09 8.58 -21.31
N TRP A 42 -23.99 9.12 -20.86
CA TRP A 42 -23.01 9.79 -21.75
C TRP A 42 -22.38 8.83 -22.74
N ALA A 43 -22.05 7.60 -22.31
CA ALA A 43 -21.45 6.56 -23.14
C ALA A 43 -22.47 5.93 -24.12
N GLY A 44 -23.76 6.09 -23.89
CA GLY A 44 -24.83 5.47 -24.68
C GLY A 44 -24.89 3.94 -24.53
N ALA A 45 -24.31 3.37 -23.46
CA ALA A 45 -24.28 1.94 -23.20
C ALA A 45 -24.19 1.68 -21.69
N ASP A 46 -24.72 0.53 -21.26
CA ASP A 46 -24.51 0.04 -19.91
C ASP A 46 -23.03 -0.37 -19.75
N LEU A 47 -22.36 0.18 -18.75
CA LEU A 47 -20.94 -0.08 -18.47
C LEU A 47 -20.76 -1.14 -17.37
N VAL A 48 -21.80 -1.35 -16.58
CA VAL A 48 -21.77 -2.17 -15.37
C VAL A 48 -22.89 -3.18 -15.40
N ASP A 49 -22.58 -4.44 -15.23
CA ASP A 49 -23.57 -5.50 -14.98
C ASP A 49 -23.97 -5.49 -13.51
N ARG A 50 -25.19 -4.97 -13.25
CA ARG A 50 -25.76 -4.84 -11.90
C ARG A 50 -26.45 -6.12 -11.43
N SER A 51 -26.62 -7.13 -12.30
CA SER A 51 -27.22 -8.41 -11.94
C SER A 51 -26.25 -9.37 -11.28
N SER A 52 -24.94 -9.13 -11.45
CA SER A 52 -23.89 -9.96 -10.89
C SER A 52 -23.38 -9.44 -9.53
N TYR A 53 -23.03 -10.37 -8.64
CA TYR A 53 -22.34 -10.06 -7.39
C TYR A 53 -21.12 -10.98 -7.25
N PRO A 54 -19.90 -10.44 -7.09
CA PRO A 54 -19.51 -9.02 -7.14
C PRO A 54 -19.80 -8.38 -8.52
N THR A 55 -20.00 -7.07 -8.52
CA THR A 55 -20.29 -6.27 -9.71
C THR A 55 -19.22 -6.48 -10.80
N ARG A 56 -19.66 -6.60 -12.06
CA ARG A 56 -18.77 -6.82 -13.21
C ARG A 56 -18.96 -5.72 -14.25
N LEU A 57 -17.93 -5.49 -15.05
CA LEU A 57 -18.01 -4.62 -16.22
C LEU A 57 -18.65 -5.38 -17.39
N THR A 58 -19.46 -4.67 -18.18
CA THR A 58 -19.89 -5.12 -19.50
C THR A 58 -18.73 -5.06 -20.52
N PRO A 59 -18.85 -5.64 -21.71
CA PRO A 59 -17.84 -5.44 -22.76
C PRO A 59 -17.59 -3.95 -23.10
N ALA A 60 -18.65 -3.13 -23.12
CA ALA A 60 -18.53 -1.68 -23.27
C ALA A 60 -17.80 -1.03 -22.09
N GLY A 61 -18.10 -1.50 -20.85
CA GLY A 61 -17.39 -1.08 -19.66
C GLY A 61 -15.92 -1.43 -19.68
N GLN A 62 -15.53 -2.61 -20.15
CA GLN A 62 -14.12 -3.00 -20.28
C GLN A 62 -13.37 -2.10 -21.26
N THR A 63 -14.00 -1.79 -22.40
CA THR A 63 -13.44 -0.86 -23.39
C THR A 63 -13.26 0.54 -22.78
N LEU A 64 -14.31 1.08 -22.15
CA LEU A 64 -14.23 2.40 -21.52
C LEU A 64 -13.22 2.42 -20.35
N TYR A 65 -13.09 1.34 -19.60
CA TYR A 65 -12.13 1.24 -18.50
C TYR A 65 -10.70 1.44 -18.96
N ALA A 66 -10.29 0.75 -20.05
CA ALA A 66 -8.95 0.92 -20.60
C ALA A 66 -8.71 2.38 -21.02
N GLN A 67 -9.68 2.98 -21.74
CA GLN A 67 -9.58 4.36 -22.21
C GLN A 67 -9.66 5.39 -21.07
N ALA A 68 -10.48 5.17 -20.06
CA ALA A 68 -10.61 6.06 -18.90
C ALA A 68 -9.27 6.23 -18.16
N ILE A 69 -8.50 5.15 -18.03
CA ILE A 69 -7.18 5.20 -17.42
C ILE A 69 -6.22 6.04 -18.24
N GLU A 70 -6.17 5.84 -19.55
CA GLU A 70 -5.30 6.62 -20.43
C GLU A 70 -5.63 8.12 -20.38
N ILE A 71 -6.93 8.46 -20.38
CA ILE A 71 -7.40 9.84 -20.28
C ILE A 71 -6.98 10.44 -18.93
N LEU A 72 -7.21 9.74 -17.82
CA LEU A 72 -6.86 10.22 -16.49
C LEU A 72 -5.35 10.41 -16.32
N GLN A 73 -4.54 9.49 -16.85
CA GLN A 73 -3.09 9.61 -16.87
C GLN A 73 -2.62 10.80 -17.71
N GLY A 74 -3.20 10.99 -18.90
CA GLY A 74 -2.90 12.13 -19.77
C GLY A 74 -3.20 13.47 -19.10
N LEU A 75 -4.33 13.58 -18.42
CA LEU A 75 -4.71 14.77 -17.63
C LEU A 75 -3.74 15.02 -16.46
N GLN A 76 -3.34 13.97 -15.74
CA GLN A 76 -2.38 14.07 -14.65
C GLN A 76 -0.99 14.52 -15.17
N SER A 77 -0.52 13.92 -16.25
CA SER A 77 0.75 14.32 -16.90
C SER A 77 0.73 15.77 -17.35
N THR A 78 -0.36 16.20 -18.00
CA THR A 78 -0.54 17.59 -18.43
C THR A 78 -0.56 18.53 -17.23
N ARG A 79 -1.26 18.18 -16.17
CA ARG A 79 -1.32 18.96 -14.94
C ARG A 79 0.06 19.05 -14.26
N ALA A 80 0.84 17.96 -14.27
CA ALA A 80 2.20 17.95 -13.76
C ALA A 80 3.12 18.88 -14.56
N MET A 81 3.02 18.86 -15.90
CA MET A 81 3.75 19.77 -16.78
C MET A 81 3.41 21.24 -16.48
N LEU A 82 2.11 21.56 -16.40
CA LEU A 82 1.64 22.93 -16.13
C LEU A 82 2.03 23.45 -14.75
N ARG A 83 2.19 22.59 -13.77
CA ARG A 83 2.63 22.96 -12.42
C ARG A 83 4.15 23.12 -12.28
N GLY A 84 4.89 23.02 -13.37
CA GLY A 84 6.36 23.10 -13.33
C GLY A 84 7.04 21.93 -12.63
N HIS A 85 6.29 20.83 -12.33
CA HIS A 85 6.84 19.63 -11.73
C HIS A 85 7.51 18.71 -12.77
N SER A 86 7.33 19.02 -14.06
CA SER A 86 8.07 18.43 -15.16
C SER A 86 9.17 19.39 -15.59
N THR A 87 10.25 19.46 -14.85
CA THR A 87 11.51 19.90 -15.45
C THR A 87 11.90 18.83 -16.47
N ALA A 88 11.66 19.11 -17.75
CA ALA A 88 12.32 18.40 -18.83
C ALA A 88 13.82 18.39 -18.50
N GLY A 89 14.37 17.24 -18.07
CA GLY A 89 15.78 17.10 -17.72
C GLY A 89 16.12 16.49 -16.38
N GLN A 90 15.17 16.33 -15.44
CA GLN A 90 15.44 15.58 -14.22
C GLN A 90 14.71 14.23 -14.25
N ASP A 91 15.47 13.19 -14.43
CA ASP A 91 15.06 11.80 -14.40
C ASP A 91 14.84 11.36 -12.95
N VAL A 92 13.79 11.89 -12.31
CA VAL A 92 13.42 11.65 -10.91
C VAL A 92 12.38 10.54 -10.86
N VAL A 93 12.67 9.46 -10.14
CA VAL A 93 11.71 8.36 -9.91
C VAL A 93 10.81 8.71 -8.75
N GLU A 94 9.50 8.68 -8.97
CA GLU A 94 8.48 8.97 -7.96
C GLU A 94 7.97 7.67 -7.32
N PHE A 95 8.11 7.60 -6.00
CA PHE A 95 7.69 6.46 -5.19
C PHE A 95 6.48 6.82 -4.33
N ALA A 96 5.45 5.98 -4.33
CA ALA A 96 4.43 5.94 -3.30
C ALA A 96 4.79 4.83 -2.29
N VAL A 97 4.90 5.18 -1.01
CA VAL A 97 5.37 4.25 0.02
C VAL A 97 4.57 4.44 1.31
N PRO A 98 4.08 3.37 1.97
CA PRO A 98 3.46 3.47 3.29
C PRO A 98 4.40 4.12 4.31
N HIS A 99 3.83 4.94 5.21
CA HIS A 99 4.58 5.72 6.20
C HIS A 99 5.67 4.89 6.89
N THR A 100 5.34 3.72 7.41
CA THR A 100 6.32 2.87 8.11
C THR A 100 7.48 2.46 7.21
N LEU A 101 7.22 1.98 5.98
CA LEU A 101 8.27 1.60 5.02
C LEU A 101 9.10 2.80 4.55
N ALA A 102 8.51 3.99 4.50
CA ALA A 102 9.22 5.22 4.16
C ALA A 102 10.36 5.53 5.14
N PHE A 103 10.19 5.17 6.41
CA PHE A 103 11.19 5.38 7.47
C PHE A 103 12.10 4.16 7.68
N THR A 104 11.54 2.95 7.63
CA THR A 104 12.26 1.75 8.07
C THR A 104 12.99 1.04 6.94
N PHE A 105 12.44 1.06 5.73
CA PHE A 105 12.93 0.32 4.58
C PHE A 105 13.58 1.20 3.51
N PHE A 106 12.90 2.25 3.08
CA PHE A 106 13.29 3.03 1.90
C PHE A 106 14.69 3.65 1.98
N PRO A 107 15.16 4.22 3.11
CA PRO A 107 16.52 4.74 3.21
C PRO A 107 17.60 3.67 3.02
N ALA A 108 17.41 2.48 3.60
CA ALA A 108 18.33 1.36 3.44
C ALA A 108 18.30 0.83 2.01
N PHE A 109 17.13 0.76 1.39
CA PHE A 109 16.97 0.37 -0.01
C PHE A 109 17.76 1.28 -0.96
N LEU A 110 17.67 2.61 -0.81
CA LEU A 110 18.46 3.54 -1.61
C LEU A 110 19.98 3.40 -1.39
N THR A 111 20.38 3.13 -0.14
CA THR A 111 21.79 2.88 0.19
C THR A 111 22.31 1.62 -0.50
N GLN A 112 21.54 0.54 -0.40
CA GLN A 112 21.85 -0.73 -1.04
C GLN A 112 22.00 -0.59 -2.56
N LEU A 113 21.04 0.06 -3.24
CA LEU A 113 21.11 0.32 -4.68
C LEU A 113 22.42 1.02 -5.08
N ARG A 114 22.85 1.98 -4.29
CA ARG A 114 24.11 2.71 -4.54
C ARG A 114 25.32 1.82 -4.34
N GLU A 115 25.36 1.02 -3.27
CA GLU A 115 26.46 0.13 -2.92
C GLU A 115 26.60 -1.04 -3.92
N GLU A 116 25.47 -1.52 -4.45
CA GLU A 116 25.43 -2.57 -5.47
C GLU A 116 25.71 -2.07 -6.91
N GLY A 117 26.05 -0.80 -7.07
CA GLY A 117 26.53 -0.24 -8.35
C GLY A 117 25.45 0.34 -9.27
N PHE A 118 24.17 0.40 -8.83
CA PHE A 118 23.15 1.10 -9.61
C PHE A 118 23.42 2.61 -9.75
N GLY A 119 24.17 3.18 -8.78
CA GLY A 119 24.51 4.60 -8.75
C GLY A 119 23.54 5.44 -7.92
N THR A 120 23.59 6.76 -8.10
CA THR A 120 22.75 7.69 -7.35
C THR A 120 21.41 7.87 -8.05
N LEU A 121 20.34 7.35 -7.45
CA LEU A 121 18.98 7.51 -7.93
C LEU A 121 18.39 8.84 -7.45
N LYS A 122 18.00 9.72 -8.37
CA LYS A 122 17.16 10.86 -8.03
C LYS A 122 15.75 10.36 -7.77
N SER A 123 15.28 10.51 -6.55
CA SER A 123 13.99 9.98 -6.12
C SER A 123 13.14 11.03 -5.43
N ARG A 124 11.81 10.92 -5.60
CA ARG A 124 10.79 11.61 -4.82
C ARG A 124 9.94 10.58 -4.14
N LEU A 125 9.88 10.63 -2.82
CA LEU A 125 9.06 9.75 -2.02
C LEU A 125 7.80 10.49 -1.55
N ILE A 126 6.65 9.85 -1.70
CA ILE A 126 5.37 10.30 -1.19
C ILE A 126 4.90 9.26 -0.18
N ALA A 127 4.95 9.65 1.11
CA ALA A 127 4.50 8.80 2.20
C ALA A 127 2.98 8.89 2.36
N LEU A 128 2.30 7.75 2.36
CA LEU A 128 0.83 7.63 2.34
C LEU A 128 0.40 6.42 3.18
N ASN A 129 -0.91 6.24 3.41
CA ASN A 129 -1.45 4.96 3.81
C ASN A 129 -1.42 3.98 2.64
N VAL A 130 -1.40 2.67 2.91
CA VAL A 130 -1.33 1.64 1.85
C VAL A 130 -2.41 1.83 0.80
N HIS A 131 -3.63 2.12 1.22
CA HIS A 131 -4.76 2.34 0.33
C HIS A 131 -4.52 3.53 -0.63
N ASP A 132 -4.13 4.68 -0.08
CA ASP A 132 -3.88 5.90 -0.86
C ASP A 132 -2.65 5.73 -1.77
N ALA A 133 -1.65 4.95 -1.32
CA ALA A 133 -0.48 4.63 -2.12
C ALA A 133 -0.84 3.75 -3.34
N VAL A 134 -1.74 2.77 -3.17
CA VAL A 134 -2.29 1.96 -4.27
C VAL A 134 -3.08 2.84 -5.25
N HIS A 135 -3.96 3.71 -4.74
CA HIS A 135 -4.70 4.65 -5.57
C HIS A 135 -3.76 5.54 -6.39
N ARG A 136 -2.70 6.04 -5.75
CA ARG A 136 -1.73 6.88 -6.43
C ARG A 136 -1.03 6.17 -7.59
N LEU A 137 -0.71 4.88 -7.44
CA LEU A 137 -0.18 4.08 -8.54
C LEU A 137 -1.20 3.91 -9.66
N VAL A 138 -2.46 3.60 -9.29
CA VAL A 138 -3.56 3.37 -10.24
C VAL A 138 -3.88 4.62 -11.05
N GLU A 139 -3.83 5.79 -10.42
CA GLU A 139 -4.05 7.10 -11.06
C GLU A 139 -2.81 7.61 -11.82
N GLY A 140 -1.71 6.84 -11.89
CA GLY A 140 -0.48 7.26 -12.56
C GLY A 140 0.26 8.39 -11.85
N GLY A 141 -0.01 8.60 -10.57
CA GLY A 141 0.58 9.66 -9.76
C GLY A 141 1.94 9.29 -9.14
N CYS A 142 2.48 8.11 -9.43
CA CYS A 142 3.83 7.67 -9.12
C CYS A 142 4.34 6.66 -10.14
N ASP A 143 5.66 6.48 -10.21
CA ASP A 143 6.28 5.50 -11.10
C ASP A 143 6.28 4.11 -10.45
N LEU A 144 6.52 4.05 -9.13
CA LEU A 144 6.65 2.81 -8.36
C LEU A 144 5.90 2.91 -7.03
N LEU A 145 5.23 1.83 -6.65
CA LEU A 145 4.65 1.62 -5.33
C LEU A 145 5.50 0.59 -4.57
N ILE A 146 5.96 0.91 -3.37
CA ILE A 146 6.51 -0.10 -2.45
C ILE A 146 5.48 -0.32 -1.35
N ALA A 147 5.08 -1.56 -1.09
CA ALA A 147 4.07 -1.86 -0.09
C ALA A 147 4.27 -3.25 0.54
N TYR A 148 3.65 -3.46 1.69
CA TYR A 148 3.51 -4.78 2.30
C TYR A 148 2.55 -5.65 1.51
N HIS A 149 2.81 -6.94 1.49
CA HIS A 149 1.92 -7.95 0.95
C HIS A 149 1.87 -9.18 1.87
N HIS A 150 0.66 -9.65 2.14
CA HIS A 150 0.43 -10.94 2.78
C HIS A 150 -0.67 -11.68 2.02
N PRO A 151 -0.60 -13.03 1.87
CA PRO A 151 -1.62 -13.80 1.13
C PRO A 151 -3.05 -13.62 1.66
N SER A 152 -3.23 -13.45 2.98
CA SER A 152 -4.55 -13.21 3.59
C SER A 152 -5.05 -11.76 3.41
N LEU A 153 -4.18 -10.82 3.04
CA LEU A 153 -4.47 -9.41 2.84
C LEU A 153 -3.84 -8.90 1.54
N PRO A 154 -4.22 -9.45 0.38
CA PRO A 154 -3.63 -9.03 -0.89
C PRO A 154 -3.99 -7.57 -1.20
N LEU A 155 -3.09 -6.89 -1.92
CA LEU A 155 -3.41 -5.59 -2.51
C LEU A 155 -4.33 -5.81 -3.71
N GLU A 156 -5.32 -4.93 -3.87
CA GLU A 156 -6.28 -4.98 -4.98
C GLU A 156 -5.67 -4.34 -6.24
N LEU A 157 -4.66 -5.00 -6.81
CA LEU A 157 -4.04 -4.62 -8.06
C LEU A 157 -4.22 -5.74 -9.08
N ASP A 158 -4.72 -5.40 -10.26
CA ASP A 158 -4.92 -6.35 -11.35
C ASP A 158 -3.56 -6.83 -11.90
N ALA A 159 -3.26 -8.12 -11.73
CA ALA A 159 -2.00 -8.73 -12.18
C ALA A 159 -1.78 -8.67 -13.69
N THR A 160 -2.82 -8.43 -14.50
CA THR A 160 -2.68 -8.23 -15.95
C THR A 160 -2.12 -6.85 -16.27
N ARG A 161 -2.34 -5.86 -15.42
CA ARG A 161 -1.94 -4.46 -15.60
C ARG A 161 -0.73 -4.05 -14.78
N TYR A 162 -0.55 -4.68 -13.63
CA TYR A 162 0.57 -4.39 -12.73
C TYR A 162 1.48 -5.58 -12.63
N GLU A 163 2.76 -5.33 -12.56
CA GLU A 163 3.77 -6.32 -12.25
C GLU A 163 4.44 -5.99 -10.93
N MET A 164 4.97 -7.00 -10.27
CA MET A 164 5.56 -6.85 -8.95
C MET A 164 6.85 -7.64 -8.84
N LEU A 165 7.75 -7.16 -7.96
CA LEU A 165 8.96 -7.86 -7.52
C LEU A 165 9.01 -7.87 -6.00
N SER A 166 9.57 -8.93 -5.42
CA SER A 166 9.84 -9.00 -3.99
C SER A 166 11.15 -8.27 -3.69
N LEU A 167 11.13 -7.38 -2.69
CA LEU A 167 12.32 -6.66 -2.22
C LEU A 167 12.85 -7.21 -0.89
N GLY A 168 12.04 -7.99 -0.17
CA GLY A 168 12.42 -8.54 1.13
C GLY A 168 11.20 -8.92 1.96
N GLN A 169 11.42 -9.11 3.24
CA GLN A 169 10.38 -9.48 4.20
C GLN A 169 10.42 -8.58 5.43
N GLU A 170 9.28 -8.47 6.07
CA GLU A 170 9.07 -7.76 7.34
C GLU A 170 8.29 -8.65 8.29
N VAL A 171 8.65 -8.61 9.56
CA VAL A 171 7.96 -9.35 10.62
C VAL A 171 7.31 -8.36 11.57
N VAL A 172 6.02 -8.54 11.86
CA VAL A 172 5.29 -7.81 12.90
C VAL A 172 5.15 -8.70 14.11
N ALA A 173 5.60 -8.20 15.29
CA ALA A 173 5.60 -8.93 16.54
C ALA A 173 5.19 -8.02 17.71
N PRO A 174 4.75 -8.57 18.87
CA PRO A 174 4.35 -7.78 20.02
C PRO A 174 5.56 -7.32 20.85
N TRP A 175 5.61 -6.03 21.11
CA TRP A 175 6.69 -5.37 21.84
C TRP A 175 6.15 -4.56 23.02
N VAL A 176 6.95 -4.51 24.09
CA VAL A 176 6.61 -3.78 25.31
C VAL A 176 7.87 -3.24 25.97
N ARG A 177 7.73 -2.18 26.77
CA ARG A 177 8.80 -1.68 27.63
C ARG A 177 9.12 -2.73 28.71
N PRO A 178 10.41 -3.00 29.01
CA PRO A 178 10.78 -3.86 30.15
C PRO A 178 10.49 -3.16 31.50
N ASP A 179 10.34 -3.97 32.53
CA ASP A 179 10.33 -3.52 33.91
C ASP A 179 11.76 -3.23 34.43
N ALA A 180 11.89 -2.92 35.71
CA ALA A 180 13.18 -2.64 36.36
C ALA A 180 14.15 -3.85 36.37
N GLN A 181 13.65 -5.06 36.21
CA GLN A 181 14.41 -6.32 36.17
C GLN A 181 14.75 -6.73 34.73
N GLY A 182 14.24 -6.00 33.71
CA GLY A 182 14.45 -6.28 32.31
C GLY A 182 13.47 -7.31 31.72
N ALA A 183 12.46 -7.71 32.46
CA ALA A 183 11.37 -8.58 32.02
C ALA A 183 10.26 -7.73 31.33
N PRO A 184 9.42 -8.34 30.47
CA PRO A 184 8.32 -7.60 29.84
C PRO A 184 7.33 -7.09 30.90
N ARG A 185 7.06 -5.77 30.90
CA ARG A 185 6.12 -5.14 31.84
C ARG A 185 4.71 -5.71 31.74
N TYR A 186 4.31 -6.10 30.55
CA TYR A 186 3.06 -6.77 30.23
C TYR A 186 3.38 -8.00 29.39
N CYS A 187 2.80 -9.15 29.75
CA CYS A 187 3.07 -10.41 29.09
C CYS A 187 1.78 -11.05 28.59
N LEU A 188 1.74 -11.34 27.29
CA LEU A 188 0.61 -12.03 26.67
C LEU A 188 0.42 -13.44 27.28
N PRO A 189 -0.81 -13.97 27.29
CA PRO A 189 -2.02 -13.48 26.61
C PRO A 189 -2.89 -12.56 27.47
N GLY A 190 -2.52 -12.20 28.69
CA GLY A 190 -3.39 -11.53 29.65
C GLY A 190 -4.36 -12.51 30.33
N ARG A 191 -5.37 -11.99 31.04
CA ARG A 191 -6.38 -12.82 31.75
C ARG A 191 -7.77 -12.23 31.58
N ALA A 192 -8.79 -13.07 31.51
CA ALA A 192 -10.17 -12.64 31.59
C ALA A 192 -10.40 -11.83 32.87
N GLY A 193 -11.02 -10.65 32.78
CA GLY A 193 -11.21 -9.74 33.91
C GLY A 193 -10.02 -8.80 34.22
N HIS A 194 -8.83 -9.07 33.72
CA HIS A 194 -7.66 -8.19 33.79
C HIS A 194 -6.96 -8.11 32.43
N PRO A 195 -7.59 -7.46 31.42
CA PRO A 195 -7.02 -7.32 30.09
C PRO A 195 -5.76 -6.44 30.14
N LEU A 196 -4.83 -6.70 29.24
CA LEU A 196 -3.59 -5.95 29.14
C LEU A 196 -3.80 -4.68 28.30
N PRO A 197 -3.16 -3.55 28.64
CA PRO A 197 -3.24 -2.34 27.85
C PRO A 197 -2.63 -2.57 26.46
N TYR A 198 -3.42 -2.33 25.43
CA TYR A 198 -3.07 -2.54 24.04
C TYR A 198 -3.07 -1.23 23.25
N LEU A 199 -1.98 -1.01 22.53
CA LEU A 199 -1.78 0.11 21.64
C LEU A 199 -2.03 -0.37 20.22
N GLY A 200 -3.22 -0.06 19.68
CA GLY A 200 -3.70 -0.62 18.42
C GLY A 200 -3.51 0.31 17.24
N TYR A 201 -3.55 -0.27 16.05
CA TYR A 201 -3.69 0.51 14.82
C TYR A 201 -5.13 0.96 14.62
N ALA A 202 -5.30 2.11 13.94
CA ALA A 202 -6.60 2.62 13.53
C ALA A 202 -7.32 1.65 12.57
N PRO A 203 -8.66 1.62 12.58
CA PRO A 203 -9.44 0.81 11.66
C PRO A 203 -9.09 1.12 10.20
N GLY A 204 -8.85 0.07 9.42
CA GLY A 204 -8.47 0.20 8.01
C GLY A 204 -6.97 0.31 7.73
N ALA A 205 -6.12 0.58 8.71
CA ALA A 205 -4.67 0.51 8.55
C ALA A 205 -4.26 -0.92 8.15
N TYR A 206 -3.35 -1.05 7.16
CA TYR A 206 -2.92 -2.37 6.67
C TYR A 206 -2.31 -3.22 7.80
N LEU A 207 -1.40 -2.64 8.58
CA LEU A 207 -0.79 -3.32 9.73
C LEU A 207 -1.83 -3.67 10.80
N GLY A 208 -2.85 -2.82 10.99
CA GLY A 208 -3.96 -3.11 11.91
C GLY A 208 -4.74 -4.35 11.50
N ARG A 209 -5.14 -4.44 10.23
CA ARG A 209 -5.81 -5.63 9.70
C ARG A 209 -4.94 -6.89 9.82
N MET A 210 -3.62 -6.75 9.64
CA MET A 210 -2.69 -7.88 9.79
C MET A 210 -2.64 -8.35 11.24
N VAL A 211 -2.57 -7.41 12.20
CA VAL A 211 -2.58 -7.74 13.64
C VAL A 211 -3.93 -8.32 14.06
N ASP A 212 -5.04 -7.76 13.59
CA ASP A 212 -6.38 -8.30 13.90
C ASP A 212 -6.53 -9.74 13.39
N GLN A 213 -6.00 -10.05 12.19
CA GLN A 213 -5.96 -11.42 11.66
C GLN A 213 -5.07 -12.33 12.52
N LEU A 214 -3.88 -11.86 12.89
CA LEU A 214 -2.95 -12.57 13.75
C LEU A 214 -3.55 -12.92 15.10
N LEU A 215 -4.23 -11.96 15.75
CA LEU A 215 -4.91 -12.16 17.03
C LEU A 215 -6.10 -13.12 16.90
N LYS A 216 -6.84 -13.05 15.81
CA LYS A 216 -7.97 -13.95 15.52
C LYS A 216 -7.52 -15.40 15.30
N ASP A 217 -6.40 -15.59 14.60
CA ASP A 217 -5.86 -16.91 14.28
C ASP A 217 -5.04 -17.51 15.43
N SER A 218 -4.86 -16.76 16.53
CA SER A 218 -4.13 -17.23 17.70
C SER A 218 -4.84 -18.41 18.36
N PRO A 219 -4.14 -19.51 18.67
CA PRO A 219 -4.73 -20.66 19.38
C PRO A 219 -5.07 -20.34 20.84
N VAL A 220 -4.55 -19.23 21.37
CA VAL A 220 -4.79 -18.76 22.74
C VAL A 220 -5.58 -17.46 22.71
N ALA A 221 -6.65 -17.39 23.51
CA ALA A 221 -7.45 -16.18 23.63
C ALA A 221 -6.62 -15.03 24.22
N MET A 222 -6.54 -13.91 23.49
CA MET A 222 -5.82 -12.72 23.93
C MET A 222 -6.78 -11.76 24.66
N HIS A 223 -6.43 -11.39 25.89
CA HIS A 223 -7.21 -10.47 26.70
C HIS A 223 -6.55 -9.09 26.68
N LEU A 224 -6.93 -8.27 25.70
CA LEU A 224 -6.36 -6.96 25.42
C LEU A 224 -7.43 -5.88 25.56
N ASP A 225 -7.07 -4.76 26.18
CA ASP A 225 -7.88 -3.54 26.25
C ASP A 225 -7.22 -2.47 25.39
N ARG A 226 -7.87 -2.06 24.29
CA ARG A 226 -7.35 -1.06 23.36
C ARG A 226 -7.49 0.33 23.97
N ILE A 227 -6.38 0.84 24.55
CA ILE A 227 -6.35 2.15 25.24
C ILE A 227 -5.84 3.30 24.36
N TYR A 228 -5.26 3.01 23.19
CA TYR A 228 -4.73 4.01 22.26
C TYR A 228 -4.84 3.49 20.83
N GLU A 229 -5.01 4.40 19.88
CA GLU A 229 -5.19 4.08 18.47
C GLU A 229 -4.54 5.13 17.56
N THR A 230 -3.78 4.67 16.55
CA THR A 230 -3.18 5.48 15.50
C THR A 230 -2.94 4.64 14.25
N ASP A 231 -2.81 5.25 13.09
CA ASP A 231 -2.44 4.58 11.84
C ASP A 231 -0.91 4.44 11.65
N MET A 232 -0.12 5.07 12.52
CA MET A 232 1.34 5.14 12.43
C MET A 232 2.04 4.22 13.42
N ALA A 233 2.85 3.26 12.93
CA ALA A 233 3.67 2.39 13.77
C ALA A 233 4.63 3.18 14.68
N GLU A 234 5.16 4.32 14.21
CA GLU A 234 6.05 5.18 14.99
C GLU A 234 5.32 5.79 16.21
N GLY A 235 4.05 6.14 16.08
CA GLY A 235 3.21 6.59 17.20
C GLY A 235 3.02 5.49 18.25
N LEU A 236 2.70 4.27 17.81
CA LEU A 236 2.59 3.11 18.70
C LEU A 236 3.93 2.80 19.39
N LYS A 237 5.05 2.88 18.66
CA LYS A 237 6.38 2.68 19.24
C LYS A 237 6.69 3.70 20.33
N ALA A 238 6.41 4.97 20.09
CA ALA A 238 6.61 6.02 21.08
C ALA A 238 5.82 5.75 22.37
N MET A 239 4.55 5.37 22.26
CA MET A 239 3.70 5.03 23.39
C MET A 239 4.18 3.78 24.13
N ALA A 240 4.65 2.76 23.40
CA ALA A 240 5.22 1.54 23.99
C ALA A 240 6.50 1.83 24.79
N LEU A 241 7.38 2.71 24.28
CA LEU A 241 8.60 3.14 24.95
C LEU A 241 8.31 3.87 26.28
N GLU A 242 7.23 4.64 26.33
CA GLU A 242 6.77 5.27 27.58
C GLU A 242 6.09 4.27 28.53
N GLY A 243 5.86 3.02 28.09
CA GLY A 243 5.33 1.93 28.90
C GLY A 243 3.82 1.93 29.05
N HIS A 244 3.10 2.58 28.14
CA HIS A 244 1.63 2.65 28.18
C HIS A 244 0.95 1.32 27.85
N GLY A 245 1.58 0.43 27.08
CA GLY A 245 0.96 -0.84 26.72
C GLY A 245 1.81 -1.70 25.76
N ILE A 246 1.21 -2.78 25.27
CA ILE A 246 1.76 -3.67 24.26
C ILE A 246 1.43 -3.10 22.88
N ALA A 247 2.41 -3.06 21.98
CA ALA A 247 2.23 -2.71 20.58
C ALA A 247 2.76 -3.80 19.65
N PHE A 248 2.00 -4.16 18.61
CA PHE A 248 2.49 -5.01 17.53
C PHE A 248 3.19 -4.13 16.50
N LEU A 249 4.50 -4.25 16.38
CA LEU A 249 5.32 -3.37 15.55
C LEU A 249 6.20 -4.17 14.59
N PRO A 250 6.48 -3.62 13.40
CA PRO A 250 7.49 -4.17 12.50
C PRO A 250 8.86 -4.25 13.18
N GLN A 251 9.56 -5.35 13.00
CA GLN A 251 10.90 -5.54 13.59
C GLN A 251 11.89 -4.47 13.10
N SER A 252 11.76 -4.05 11.84
CA SER A 252 12.59 -2.97 11.32
C SER A 252 12.41 -1.65 12.07
N ALA A 253 11.19 -1.35 12.52
CA ALA A 253 10.85 -0.14 13.25
C ALA A 253 11.42 -0.09 14.67
N VAL A 254 11.66 -1.25 15.30
CA VAL A 254 12.11 -1.36 16.70
C VAL A 254 13.53 -1.92 16.88
N ARG A 255 14.25 -2.14 15.77
CA ARG A 255 15.58 -2.78 15.80
C ARG A 255 16.58 -2.13 16.76
N LYS A 256 16.58 -0.80 16.85
CA LYS A 256 17.47 -0.03 17.74
C LYS A 256 17.05 -0.20 19.22
N GLU A 257 15.76 -0.12 19.46
CA GLU A 257 15.16 -0.21 20.79
C GLU A 257 15.31 -1.59 21.38
N VAL A 258 15.16 -2.64 20.58
CA VAL A 258 15.39 -4.03 20.99
C VAL A 258 16.87 -4.28 21.28
N ARG A 259 17.79 -3.83 20.44
CA ARG A 259 19.23 -3.94 20.69
C ARG A 259 19.67 -3.23 21.98
N SER A 260 19.05 -2.07 22.27
CA SER A 260 19.31 -1.30 23.49
C SER A 260 18.47 -1.72 24.69
N ARG A 261 17.68 -2.80 24.57
CA ARG A 261 16.75 -3.32 25.59
C ARG A 261 15.75 -2.29 26.11
N LYS A 262 15.39 -1.30 25.30
CA LYS A 262 14.31 -0.35 25.59
C LYS A 262 12.94 -0.94 25.30
N LEU A 263 12.87 -1.90 24.38
CA LEU A 263 11.72 -2.75 24.09
C LEU A 263 12.15 -4.21 24.14
N VAL A 264 11.26 -5.04 24.65
CA VAL A 264 11.41 -6.51 24.72
C VAL A 264 10.16 -7.18 24.16
N SER A 265 10.25 -8.45 23.79
CA SER A 265 9.08 -9.21 23.35
C SER A 265 8.05 -9.30 24.49
N ALA A 266 6.78 -9.13 24.17
CA ALA A 266 5.67 -9.33 25.09
C ALA A 266 5.22 -10.80 25.13
N LEU A 267 5.89 -11.72 24.41
CA LEU A 267 5.58 -13.16 24.39
C LEU A 267 6.19 -13.86 25.60
N PRO A 268 5.42 -14.70 26.29
CA PRO A 268 5.96 -15.63 27.26
C PRO A 268 6.66 -16.80 26.55
N PRO A 269 7.55 -17.53 27.24
CA PRO A 269 8.27 -18.66 26.65
C PRO A 269 7.38 -19.78 26.09
N GLU A 270 6.14 -19.89 26.60
CA GLU A 270 5.17 -20.93 26.22
C GLU A 270 4.44 -20.63 24.91
N ILE A 271 4.44 -19.39 24.45
CA ILE A 271 3.88 -18.97 23.17
C ILE A 271 5.01 -18.85 22.17
N ASP A 272 5.20 -19.89 21.36
CA ASP A 272 6.33 -20.03 20.47
C ASP A 272 6.34 -18.95 19.38
N ARG A 273 5.16 -18.55 18.85
CA ARG A 273 5.02 -17.52 17.82
C ARG A 273 3.68 -16.79 17.90
N LEU A 274 3.74 -15.49 17.94
CA LEU A 274 2.63 -14.59 17.65
C LEU A 274 3.16 -13.45 16.79
N GLU A 275 3.50 -13.78 15.56
CA GLU A 275 4.11 -12.88 14.59
C GLU A 275 3.55 -13.10 13.19
N ALA A 276 3.54 -12.08 12.38
CA ALA A 276 3.14 -12.15 10.98
C ALA A 276 4.32 -11.74 10.09
N THR A 277 4.68 -12.61 9.16
CA THR A 277 5.68 -12.32 8.13
C THR A 277 4.99 -11.83 6.87
N MET A 278 5.37 -10.64 6.41
CA MET A 278 4.85 -10.02 5.20
C MET A 278 5.98 -9.81 4.20
N ASP A 279 5.69 -9.95 2.91
CA ASP A 279 6.62 -9.53 1.87
C ASP A 279 6.61 -8.00 1.75
N ILE A 280 7.77 -7.42 1.46
CA ILE A 280 7.89 -6.06 0.95
C ILE A 280 8.01 -6.19 -0.57
N ARG A 281 7.08 -5.61 -1.31
CA ARG A 281 7.01 -5.71 -2.76
C ARG A 281 7.04 -4.34 -3.40
N VAL A 282 7.67 -4.24 -4.58
CA VAL A 282 7.56 -3.10 -5.47
C VAL A 282 6.61 -3.44 -6.62
N TYR A 283 5.77 -2.49 -6.98
CA TYR A 283 4.78 -2.61 -8.04
C TYR A 283 4.96 -1.48 -9.04
N ARG A 284 4.74 -1.79 -10.33
CA ARG A 284 4.59 -0.79 -11.39
C ARG A 284 3.49 -1.19 -12.36
N GLN A 285 3.01 -0.23 -13.11
CA GLN A 285 2.16 -0.52 -14.27
C GLN A 285 2.99 -1.22 -15.36
N ARG A 286 2.42 -2.26 -15.96
CA ARG A 286 3.04 -2.92 -17.12
C ARG A 286 3.13 -1.94 -18.28
N PRO A 287 4.26 -1.87 -19.00
CA PRO A 287 4.31 -1.14 -20.27
C PRO A 287 3.24 -1.68 -21.22
N LEU A 288 2.48 -0.78 -21.84
CA LEU A 288 1.55 -1.18 -22.89
C LEU A 288 2.34 -1.82 -24.05
N PRO A 289 1.88 -2.94 -24.63
CA PRO A 289 2.50 -3.50 -25.82
C PRO A 289 2.45 -2.43 -26.92
N ALA A 290 3.60 -2.13 -27.52
CA ALA A 290 3.68 -1.21 -28.64
C ALA A 290 2.68 -1.69 -29.72
N ALA A 291 1.60 -0.96 -29.91
CA ALA A 291 0.65 -1.20 -30.99
C ALA A 291 1.44 -1.20 -32.29
N GLY A 292 1.31 -2.29 -33.05
CA GLY A 292 2.13 -2.59 -34.23
C GLY A 292 2.44 -1.37 -35.07
N SER A 293 3.71 -1.18 -35.33
CA SER A 293 4.35 -0.14 -36.11
C SER A 293 3.61 0.16 -37.46
N LYS A 294 2.74 1.16 -37.44
CA LYS A 294 2.36 2.00 -38.58
C LYS A 294 1.46 3.13 -38.09
N SER A 295 2.01 4.09 -37.42
CA SER A 295 1.64 5.52 -37.29
C SER A 295 2.30 6.07 -36.02
N ALA A 296 3.55 6.43 -36.15
CA ALA A 296 4.28 7.15 -35.11
C ALA A 296 3.88 8.63 -35.16
N ALA A 297 2.76 8.99 -34.53
CA ALA A 297 2.47 10.43 -34.32
C ALA A 297 1.47 10.77 -33.19
N THR A 298 0.85 9.86 -32.42
CA THR A 298 -0.08 10.28 -31.33
C THR A 298 -0.33 9.25 -30.26
N ALA A 299 0.65 8.42 -29.91
CA ALA A 299 0.53 7.55 -28.72
C ALA A 299 1.35 8.16 -27.58
N ASN A 300 0.77 9.13 -26.86
CA ASN A 300 1.26 9.61 -25.55
C ASN A 300 0.80 8.65 -24.42
N GLY A 301 1.07 7.37 -24.54
CA GLY A 301 1.18 6.49 -23.42
C GLY A 301 2.45 6.89 -22.67
N ALA A 302 2.36 7.25 -21.37
CA ALA A 302 3.53 7.59 -20.58
C ALA A 302 4.49 6.39 -20.60
N GLN A 303 5.52 6.46 -21.45
CA GLN A 303 6.64 5.53 -21.37
C GLN A 303 7.25 5.72 -19.96
N PRO A 304 7.55 4.63 -19.24
CA PRO A 304 8.22 4.75 -17.95
C PRO A 304 9.47 5.62 -18.15
N LYS A 305 9.70 6.60 -17.25
CA LYS A 305 10.90 7.44 -17.25
C LYS A 305 12.12 6.54 -17.35
N GLY A 306 13.14 6.91 -18.10
CA GLY A 306 14.32 6.08 -18.34
C GLY A 306 14.92 5.52 -17.07
N SER A 307 15.01 6.32 -15.97
CA SER A 307 15.49 5.84 -14.65
C SER A 307 14.53 4.86 -13.98
N ALA A 308 13.21 5.03 -14.10
CA ALA A 308 12.26 4.09 -13.49
C ALA A 308 12.29 2.73 -14.22
N ALA A 309 12.44 2.74 -15.54
CA ALA A 309 12.61 1.53 -16.33
C ALA A 309 13.94 0.84 -15.99
N ALA A 310 15.04 1.59 -15.96
CA ALA A 310 16.36 1.07 -15.62
C ALA A 310 16.39 0.48 -14.20
N LEU A 311 15.78 1.15 -13.23
CA LEU A 311 15.65 0.63 -11.87
C LEU A 311 14.85 -0.68 -11.83
N TRP A 312 13.74 -0.75 -12.56
CA TRP A 312 12.95 -1.97 -12.61
C TRP A 312 13.71 -3.14 -13.21
N ASP A 313 14.40 -2.92 -14.32
CA ASP A 313 15.19 -3.95 -15.00
C ASP A 313 16.35 -4.45 -14.12
N TYR A 314 16.98 -3.53 -13.39
CA TYR A 314 17.97 -3.87 -12.37
C TYR A 314 17.38 -4.74 -11.26
N LEU A 315 16.28 -4.32 -10.65
CA LEU A 315 15.60 -5.08 -9.58
C LEU A 315 15.13 -6.46 -10.06
N LYS A 316 14.69 -6.55 -11.32
CA LYS A 316 14.30 -7.82 -11.94
C LYS A 316 15.47 -8.76 -12.14
N ALA A 317 16.63 -8.24 -12.53
CA ALA A 317 17.86 -9.02 -12.67
C ALA A 317 18.34 -9.55 -11.31
N GLU A 318 18.32 -8.70 -10.27
CA GLU A 318 18.65 -9.09 -8.90
C GLU A 318 17.68 -10.15 -8.33
N ALA A 319 16.37 -10.00 -8.60
CA ALA A 319 15.37 -10.98 -8.16
C ALA A 319 15.51 -12.34 -8.85
N ALA A 320 16.09 -12.39 -10.06
CA ALA A 320 16.37 -13.63 -10.79
C ALA A 320 17.68 -14.29 -10.34
N ALA A 321 18.59 -13.54 -9.71
CA ALA A 321 19.89 -14.03 -9.21
C ALA A 321 19.83 -14.61 -7.79
N ARG A 322 18.73 -14.33 -7.05
CA ARG A 322 18.43 -14.87 -5.71
C ARG A 322 17.63 -16.16 -5.80
#